data_f510549b8c9ff08c767584a746beef00
#
_entry.id   f510549b8c9ff08c767584a746beef00
#
_cell.length_a   1.000
_cell.length_b   1.000
_cell.length_c   1.000
_cell.angle_alpha   90.00
_cell.angle_beta   90.00
_cell.angle_gamma   90.00
#
_symmetry.space_group_name_H-M   'P 1'
#
loop_
_entity.id
_entity.type
_entity.pdbx_description
1 polymer ?
#
loop_
_entity_poly.entity_id
_entity_poly.type
_entity_poly.pdbx_seq_one_letter_code
_entity_poly.pdbx_strand_id
1 'polypeptide(L)'
;MMSGFQVEKWNTEIDGPLNEASMRRKLKSQGYSCIKYTFPPGTDFPDHTHNVSKKDSIIAGQFRFAMKGREVILQPGDMIEVPAGVVHNASVIGSESVVFFDATK
;
A
#
# COMPACT_ATOMS: atom_id res chain seq x y z
N MET A 1 11.44 -6.65 -20.58
CA MET A 1 11.88 -5.44 -19.89
C MET A 1 11.02 -5.13 -18.69
N MET A 2 11.63 -4.98 -17.58
CA MET A 2 10.91 -4.60 -16.37
C MET A 2 10.54 -3.13 -16.45
N SER A 3 9.32 -2.86 -16.14
CA SER A 3 8.85 -1.49 -16.05
C SER A 3 7.96 -1.38 -14.84
N GLY A 4 8.08 -0.40 -14.09
CA GLY A 4 7.18 -0.19 -13.01
C GLY A 4 7.68 -0.77 -11.71
N PHE A 5 6.91 -1.63 -11.10
CA PHE A 5 7.09 -1.97 -9.68
C PHE A 5 6.54 -3.36 -9.42
N GLN A 6 6.84 -3.88 -8.23
CA GLN A 6 6.32 -5.17 -7.80
C GLN A 6 5.43 -5.01 -6.58
N VAL A 7 4.37 -5.82 -6.54
CA VAL A 7 3.48 -5.89 -5.39
C VAL A 7 3.95 -7.07 -4.53
N GLU A 8 4.30 -6.78 -3.28
CA GLU A 8 4.65 -7.82 -2.32
C GLU A 8 3.36 -8.42 -1.76
N LYS A 9 3.26 -9.74 -1.75
CA LYS A 9 2.06 -10.44 -1.28
C LYS A 9 2.23 -10.92 0.16
N TRP A 10 1.15 -10.91 0.91
CA TRP A 10 1.11 -11.49 2.25
C TRP A 10 1.26 -13.01 2.17
N ASN A 11 2.10 -13.58 3.01
CA ASN A 11 2.28 -15.03 3.10
C ASN A 11 1.86 -15.50 4.48
N THR A 12 0.68 -16.09 4.58
CA THR A 12 0.09 -16.51 5.85
C THR A 12 0.96 -17.53 6.58
N GLU A 13 1.67 -18.40 5.85
CA GLU A 13 2.52 -19.41 6.47
C GLU A 13 3.72 -18.79 7.18
N ILE A 14 4.24 -17.69 6.66
CA ILE A 14 5.41 -17.01 7.25
C ILE A 14 4.97 -15.92 8.21
N ASP A 15 3.95 -15.14 7.82
CA ASP A 15 3.57 -13.90 8.49
C ASP A 15 2.41 -14.08 9.48
N GLY A 16 1.76 -15.26 9.46
CA GLY A 16 0.58 -15.51 10.27
C GLY A 16 -0.68 -14.91 9.68
N PRO A 17 -1.80 -14.96 10.40
CA PRO A 17 -3.04 -14.36 9.92
C PRO A 17 -2.89 -12.88 9.68
N LEU A 18 -3.50 -12.38 8.60
CA LEU A 18 -3.46 -10.96 8.28
C LEU A 18 -4.38 -10.17 9.21
N ASN A 19 -3.80 -9.21 9.92
CA ASN A 19 -4.53 -8.22 10.71
C ASN A 19 -3.60 -7.03 10.94
N GLU A 20 -4.11 -5.99 11.59
CA GLU A 20 -3.30 -4.78 11.83
C GLU A 20 -2.03 -5.09 12.61
N ALA A 21 -2.14 -5.90 13.66
CA ALA A 21 -0.99 -6.21 14.50
C ALA A 21 0.09 -6.96 13.73
N SER A 22 -0.29 -7.97 12.94
CA SER A 22 0.68 -8.76 12.19
C SER A 22 1.32 -7.95 11.05
N MET A 23 0.55 -7.10 10.38
CA MET A 23 1.10 -6.23 9.35
C MET A 23 2.07 -5.22 9.95
N ARG A 24 1.71 -4.62 11.08
CA ARG A 24 2.59 -3.67 11.78
C ARG A 24 3.89 -4.34 12.20
N ARG A 25 3.80 -5.57 12.71
CA ARG A 25 4.98 -6.35 13.13
C ARG A 25 5.87 -6.64 11.92
N LYS A 26 5.30 -7.03 10.79
CA LYS A 26 6.07 -7.29 9.58
C LYS A 26 6.79 -6.03 9.09
N LEU A 27 6.09 -4.91 9.01
CA LEU A 27 6.69 -3.65 8.59
C LEU A 27 7.80 -3.21 9.53
N LYS A 28 7.58 -3.36 10.84
CA LYS A 28 8.61 -3.03 11.83
C LYS A 28 9.84 -3.91 11.65
N SER A 29 9.66 -5.20 11.38
CA SER A 29 10.79 -6.12 11.15
C SER A 29 11.58 -5.74 9.90
N GLN A 30 10.97 -5.04 8.96
CA GLN A 30 11.63 -4.54 7.77
C GLN A 30 12.23 -3.13 7.96
N GLY A 31 12.13 -2.60 9.18
CA GLY A 31 12.72 -1.30 9.52
C GLY A 31 11.80 -0.11 9.32
N TYR A 32 10.51 -0.34 9.12
CA TYR A 32 9.55 0.74 8.89
C TYR A 32 8.86 1.18 10.16
N SER A 33 8.51 2.48 10.20
CA SER A 33 7.50 3.04 11.11
C SER A 33 6.26 3.27 10.28
N CYS A 34 5.08 3.02 10.82
CA CYS A 34 3.87 3.13 10.02
C CYS A 34 2.76 3.90 10.71
N ILE A 35 1.95 4.57 9.88
CA ILE A 35 0.77 5.31 10.29
C ILE A 35 -0.43 4.68 9.59
N LYS A 36 -1.49 4.42 10.35
CA LYS A 36 -2.71 3.83 9.81
C LYS A 36 -3.62 4.93 9.26
N TYR A 37 -4.16 4.69 8.07
CA TYR A 37 -5.17 5.55 7.46
C TYR A 37 -6.39 4.73 7.07
N THR A 38 -7.54 5.38 7.12
CA THR A 38 -8.81 4.81 6.65
C THR A 38 -9.47 5.85 5.76
N PHE A 39 -9.82 5.47 4.54
CA PHE A 39 -10.49 6.36 3.59
C PHE A 39 -11.73 5.70 3.02
N PRO A 40 -12.84 6.45 2.91
CA PRO A 40 -14.10 5.89 2.39
C PRO A 40 -14.04 5.60 0.91
N PRO A 41 -14.98 4.77 0.41
CA PRO A 41 -15.12 4.53 -1.03
C PRO A 41 -15.25 5.84 -1.80
N GLY A 42 -14.64 5.90 -2.98
CA GLY A 42 -14.68 7.07 -3.82
C GLY A 42 -13.62 8.13 -3.52
N THR A 43 -12.82 7.94 -2.46
CA THR A 43 -11.70 8.85 -2.20
C THR A 43 -10.71 8.76 -3.36
N ASP A 44 -10.30 9.91 -3.88
CA ASP A 44 -9.39 9.99 -5.01
C ASP A 44 -8.14 10.77 -4.62
N PHE A 45 -6.99 10.21 -4.99
CA PHE A 45 -5.69 10.84 -4.79
C PHE A 45 -5.10 11.09 -6.18
N PRO A 46 -5.18 12.34 -6.69
CA PRO A 46 -4.62 12.64 -8.01
C PRO A 46 -3.10 12.54 -8.02
N ASP A 47 -2.51 12.65 -9.20
CA ASP A 47 -1.06 12.54 -9.36
C ASP A 47 -0.32 13.43 -8.36
N HIS A 48 0.61 12.82 -7.65
CA HIS A 48 1.42 13.53 -6.65
C HIS A 48 2.73 12.77 -6.41
N THR A 49 3.64 13.41 -5.68
CA THR A 49 4.90 12.81 -5.26
C THR A 49 5.10 13.02 -3.77
N HIS A 50 6.02 12.27 -3.19
CA HIS A 50 6.44 12.45 -1.80
C HIS A 50 7.95 12.68 -1.76
N ASN A 51 8.41 13.36 -0.71
CA ASN A 51 9.83 13.64 -0.52
C ASN A 51 10.60 12.44 0.03
N VAL A 52 9.90 11.45 0.55
CA VAL A 52 10.50 10.24 1.12
C VAL A 52 9.86 9.02 0.47
N SER A 53 10.61 7.93 0.42
CA SER A 53 10.07 6.65 -0.04
C SER A 53 9.11 6.10 1.00
N LYS A 54 8.02 5.50 0.52
CA LYS A 54 6.97 4.94 1.38
C LYS A 54 6.66 3.52 0.99
N LYS A 55 6.08 2.76 1.92
CA LYS A 55 5.55 1.44 1.63
C LYS A 55 4.09 1.42 2.06
N ASP A 56 3.19 1.40 1.09
CA ASP A 56 1.76 1.33 1.35
C ASP A 56 1.35 -0.13 1.48
N SER A 57 0.65 -0.46 2.56
CA SER A 57 0.35 -1.84 2.94
C SER A 57 -1.11 -1.97 3.31
N ILE A 58 -1.85 -2.76 2.55
CA ILE A 58 -3.32 -2.80 2.62
C ILE A 58 -3.78 -3.81 3.66
N ILE A 59 -4.69 -3.38 4.54
CA ILE A 59 -5.32 -4.25 5.56
C ILE A 59 -6.72 -4.66 5.14
N ALA A 60 -7.50 -3.72 4.57
CA ALA A 60 -8.88 -3.97 4.19
C ALA A 60 -9.25 -3.11 2.99
N GLY A 61 -10.26 -3.54 2.25
CA GLY A 61 -10.76 -2.81 1.09
C GLY A 61 -9.91 -3.03 -0.15
N GLN A 62 -10.16 -2.23 -1.17
CA GLN A 62 -9.46 -2.32 -2.45
C GLN A 62 -8.95 -0.94 -2.84
N PHE A 63 -7.70 -0.88 -3.24
CA PHE A 63 -7.02 0.37 -3.54
C PHE A 63 -6.47 0.32 -4.96
N ARG A 64 -7.07 1.10 -5.89
CA ARG A 64 -6.52 1.22 -7.23
C ARG A 64 -5.29 2.11 -7.13
N PHE A 65 -4.18 1.67 -7.69
CA PHE A 65 -2.91 2.36 -7.60
C PHE A 65 -2.24 2.39 -8.97
N ALA A 66 -1.78 3.56 -9.40
CA ALA A 66 -1.12 3.73 -10.69
C ALA A 66 0.21 4.46 -10.54
N MET A 67 1.24 3.90 -11.15
CA MET A 67 2.60 4.43 -11.10
C MET A 67 3.38 3.87 -12.28
N LYS A 68 4.25 4.68 -12.87
CA LYS A 68 5.15 4.25 -13.95
C LYS A 68 4.42 3.57 -15.11
N GLY A 69 3.24 4.11 -15.48
CA GLY A 69 2.48 3.60 -16.60
C GLY A 69 1.75 2.29 -16.34
N ARG A 70 1.69 1.83 -15.10
CA ARG A 70 1.04 0.59 -14.73
C ARG A 70 0.00 0.83 -13.63
N GLU A 71 -1.14 0.18 -13.78
CA GLU A 71 -2.21 0.26 -12.78
C GLU A 71 -2.43 -1.12 -12.18
N VAL A 72 -2.62 -1.16 -10.86
CA VAL A 72 -2.93 -2.40 -10.13
C VAL A 72 -4.06 -2.13 -9.15
N ILE A 73 -4.77 -3.19 -8.77
CA ILE A 73 -5.73 -3.14 -7.68
C ILE A 73 -5.09 -3.85 -6.49
N LEU A 74 -4.76 -3.08 -5.47
CA LEU A 74 -4.17 -3.63 -4.26
C LEU A 74 -5.27 -4.19 -3.38
N GLN A 75 -5.06 -5.41 -2.90
CA GLN A 75 -5.98 -6.17 -2.06
C GLN A 75 -5.42 -6.29 -0.65
N PRO A 76 -6.23 -6.72 0.33
CA PRO A 76 -5.70 -6.95 1.68
C PRO A 76 -4.46 -7.86 1.65
N GLY A 77 -3.43 -7.43 2.33
CA GLY A 77 -2.14 -8.12 2.36
C GLY A 77 -1.13 -7.65 1.33
N ASP A 78 -1.56 -6.90 0.32
CA ASP A 78 -0.65 -6.37 -0.69
C ASP A 78 0.15 -5.19 -0.15
N MET A 79 1.42 -5.13 -0.51
CA MET A 79 2.31 -4.06 -0.12
C MET A 79 3.07 -3.56 -1.34
N ILE A 80 3.29 -2.26 -1.42
CA ILE A 80 3.96 -1.65 -2.56
C ILE A 80 4.90 -0.55 -2.09
N GLU A 81 6.12 -0.54 -2.64
CA GLU A 81 7.04 0.56 -2.39
C GLU A 81 6.80 1.69 -3.38
N VAL A 82 6.75 2.91 -2.87
CA VAL A 82 6.57 4.12 -3.65
C VAL A 82 7.82 4.96 -3.45
N PRO A 83 8.75 4.95 -4.40
CA PRO A 83 10.00 5.69 -4.24
C PRO A 83 9.77 7.20 -4.17
N ALA A 84 10.63 7.89 -3.43
CA ALA A 84 10.60 9.35 -3.36
C ALA A 84 10.64 9.96 -4.76
N GLY A 85 9.83 10.98 -4.99
CA GLY A 85 9.83 11.74 -6.23
C GLY A 85 9.12 11.09 -7.41
N VAL A 86 8.58 9.87 -7.25
CA VAL A 86 7.89 9.19 -8.36
C VAL A 86 6.41 9.56 -8.33
N VAL A 87 5.91 10.04 -9.46
CA VAL A 87 4.51 10.43 -9.60
C VAL A 87 3.62 9.19 -9.52
N HIS A 88 2.57 9.26 -8.72
CA HIS A 88 1.60 8.18 -8.59
C HIS A 88 0.23 8.75 -8.24
N ASN A 89 -0.79 7.95 -8.47
CA ASN A 89 -2.16 8.28 -8.10
C ASN A 89 -2.86 7.03 -7.60
N ALA A 90 -3.97 7.21 -6.90
CA ALA A 90 -4.70 6.11 -6.31
C ALA A 90 -6.15 6.49 -6.06
N SER A 91 -7.00 5.49 -5.88
CA SER A 91 -8.39 5.73 -5.49
C SER A 91 -8.94 4.53 -4.75
N VAL A 92 -9.91 4.80 -3.87
CA VAL A 92 -10.60 3.76 -3.12
C VAL A 92 -11.77 3.28 -3.97
N ILE A 93 -11.71 2.01 -4.39
CA ILE A 93 -12.75 1.43 -5.24
C ILE A 93 -13.56 0.40 -4.44
N GLY A 94 -14.66 -0.07 -5.03
CA GLY A 94 -15.55 -1.02 -4.35
C GLY A 94 -16.46 -0.30 -3.37
N SER A 95 -17.08 -1.08 -2.48
CA SER A 95 -18.08 -0.58 -1.55
C SER A 95 -17.58 -0.42 -0.11
N GLU A 96 -16.32 -0.78 0.14
CA GLU A 96 -15.72 -0.70 1.48
C GLU A 96 -14.67 0.40 1.54
N SER A 97 -14.47 0.94 2.75
CA SER A 97 -13.33 1.82 3.01
C SER A 97 -12.04 1.02 2.86
N VAL A 98 -10.99 1.68 2.41
CA VAL A 98 -9.66 1.09 2.46
C VAL A 98 -9.03 1.42 3.81
N VAL A 99 -8.36 0.42 4.40
CA VAL A 99 -7.53 0.60 5.59
C VAL A 99 -6.12 0.19 5.20
N PHE A 100 -5.16 1.08 5.38
CA PHE A 100 -3.78 0.77 5.03
C PHE A 100 -2.78 1.47 5.95
N PHE A 101 -1.58 0.94 5.96
CA PHE A 101 -0.46 1.58 6.64
C PHE A 101 0.40 2.30 5.62
N ASP A 102 0.74 3.55 5.94
CA ASP A 102 1.73 4.35 5.22
C ASP A 102 3.02 4.21 6.02
N ALA A 103 3.96 3.48 5.49
CA ALA A 103 5.18 3.12 6.22
C ALA A 103 6.39 3.86 5.65
N THR A 104 7.24 4.34 6.56
CA THR A 104 8.50 5.03 6.21
C THR A 104 9.64 4.50 7.06
N LYS A 105 10.85 4.60 6.53
CA LYS A 105 12.06 4.24 7.29
C LYS A 105 12.83 5.47 7.66
#